data_c95da43293ebd5861fdfb5187cf309be
#
_entry.id   c95da43293ebd5861fdfb5187cf309be
#
_cell.length_a   1.000
_cell.length_b   1.000
_cell.length_c   1.000
_cell.angle_alpha   90.00
_cell.angle_beta   90.00
_cell.angle_gamma   90.00
#
_symmetry.space_group_name_H-M   'P 1'
#
loop_
_entity.id
_entity.type
_entity.pdbx_description
1 polymer ?
#
loop_
_entity_poly.entity_id
_entity_poly.type
_entity_poly.pdbx_seq_one_letter_code
_entity_poly.pdbx_strand_id
1 'polypeptide(L)'
;MSERSDIFLTPSILGLTARQYEAACKAAGRSAGRVALDRYAAVFRSGDLTGPDLAFASPSSASPSFASPSSASLAPPVVASIRRTHLSQSPEGAVLKFTQSVPRRAGDALAVLGDEVEIESVIIPMIGRRGVRTYTLCVSSQVGCAMGCTFCQTAQMGLIRSLSAAEIVGQFFAARHTVLAACRGDERAAARLTAGLPERAVMLEHARALDPAAEIGNIVFMGMGEPLDNVEQVIQAISVLTDHRGPCLPVSRITVSTVGRVDGLARLAARVAEPGWHRLGLAISVNAADDATRGTIMPINRRYPMADLRTQLERWPIFGGAHMCIEYVLIPGVNDRDDDARAISDFVLGGTSPTSPYPGPMLRAMINVIPYNPRENSPWPAPTQETVDRFMALIKARGVFVKRRRTKGRDTMAACGQLGSLAYARKKRSAAEAESPRA
;
A
#
# COMPACT_ATOMS: atom_id res chain seq x y z
N MET A 1 -6.20 27.13 -7.33
CA MET A 1 -5.12 26.44 -6.60
C MET A 1 -5.34 26.79 -5.13
N SER A 2 -6.04 25.95 -4.41
CA SER A 2 -6.31 26.12 -2.97
C SER A 2 -5.21 25.34 -2.24
N GLU A 3 -4.38 26.03 -1.48
CA GLU A 3 -3.48 25.44 -0.51
C GLU A 3 -4.33 24.63 0.48
N ARG A 4 -4.30 23.31 0.35
CA ARG A 4 -4.85 22.44 1.38
C ARG A 4 -3.92 22.60 2.58
N SER A 5 -4.43 23.28 3.60
CA SER A 5 -3.79 23.36 4.91
C SER A 5 -3.52 21.94 5.40
N ASP A 6 -2.25 21.52 5.30
CA ASP A 6 -1.76 20.31 5.95
C ASP A 6 -1.93 20.55 7.46
N ILE A 7 -2.97 19.95 8.02
CA ILE A 7 -3.12 19.85 9.47
C ILE A 7 -1.98 18.93 9.92
N PHE A 8 -0.90 19.53 10.42
CA PHE A 8 0.24 18.82 10.97
C PHE A 8 -0.25 18.00 12.15
N LEU A 9 -0.45 16.70 11.91
CA LEU A 9 -0.71 15.76 12.98
C LEU A 9 0.51 15.68 13.87
N THR A 10 0.30 15.79 15.17
CA THR A 10 1.35 15.52 16.14
C THR A 10 1.96 14.14 15.83
N PRO A 11 3.27 14.04 15.54
CA PRO A 11 3.89 12.78 15.19
C PRO A 11 3.83 11.80 16.37
N SER A 12 3.76 10.51 16.09
CA SER A 12 3.94 9.45 17.07
C SER A 12 5.21 8.65 16.79
N ILE A 13 5.70 7.89 17.76
CA ILE A 13 6.91 7.05 17.62
C ILE A 13 6.82 6.11 16.40
N LEU A 14 5.62 5.63 16.05
CA LEU A 14 5.42 4.76 14.89
C LEU A 14 5.59 5.48 13.54
N GLY A 15 5.51 6.80 13.53
CA GLY A 15 5.68 7.61 12.32
C GLY A 15 7.08 8.24 12.19
N LEU A 16 7.98 7.98 13.12
CA LEU A 16 9.32 8.56 13.18
C LEU A 16 10.40 7.49 13.04
N THR A 17 11.53 7.84 12.39
CA THR A 17 12.76 7.06 12.49
C THR A 17 13.39 7.22 13.88
N ALA A 18 14.32 6.35 14.25
CA ALA A 18 15.00 6.42 15.55
C ALA A 18 15.67 7.78 15.79
N ARG A 19 16.30 8.35 14.77
CA ARG A 19 16.92 9.67 14.85
C ARG A 19 15.91 10.80 15.01
N GLN A 20 14.79 10.75 14.30
CA GLN A 20 13.71 11.73 14.43
C GLN A 20 13.06 11.65 15.81
N TYR A 21 12.86 10.44 16.35
CA TYR A 21 12.34 10.24 17.70
C TYR A 21 13.30 10.79 18.76
N GLU A 22 14.60 10.50 18.65
CA GLU A 22 15.62 11.06 19.54
C GLU A 22 15.64 12.59 19.50
N ALA A 23 15.60 13.18 18.30
CA ALA A 23 15.55 14.64 18.15
C ALA A 23 14.30 15.26 18.80
N ALA A 24 13.13 14.60 18.66
CA ALA A 24 11.89 15.04 19.31
C ALA A 24 11.99 14.96 20.84
N CYS A 25 12.58 13.89 21.40
CA CYS A 25 12.85 13.77 22.84
C CYS A 25 13.74 14.89 23.35
N LYS A 26 14.86 15.17 22.62
CA LYS A 26 15.79 16.25 22.96
C LYS A 26 15.10 17.62 22.95
N ALA A 27 14.33 17.91 21.91
CA ALA A 27 13.59 19.16 21.79
C ALA A 27 12.53 19.36 22.88
N ALA A 28 11.97 18.27 23.42
CA ALA A 28 11.03 18.28 24.53
C ALA A 28 11.69 18.28 25.93
N GLY A 29 13.03 18.38 26.03
CA GLY A 29 13.75 18.31 27.29
C GLY A 29 13.70 16.92 27.96
N ARG A 30 13.45 15.85 27.17
CA ARG A 30 13.39 14.46 27.63
C ARG A 30 14.72 13.75 27.44
N SER A 31 14.88 12.59 28.10
CA SER A 31 16.05 11.73 27.92
C SER A 31 16.26 11.40 26.44
N ALA A 32 17.34 11.92 25.86
CA ALA A 32 17.77 11.75 24.47
C ALA A 32 18.95 10.76 24.37
N GLY A 33 19.60 10.71 23.24
CA GLY A 33 20.75 9.85 23.00
C GLY A 33 20.42 8.37 23.13
N ARG A 34 21.28 7.61 23.77
CA ARG A 34 21.14 6.15 23.87
C ARG A 34 19.83 5.72 24.51
N VAL A 35 19.35 6.43 25.52
CA VAL A 35 18.09 6.08 26.23
C VAL A 35 16.89 6.16 25.29
N ALA A 36 16.77 7.24 24.48
CA ALA A 36 15.69 7.36 23.50
C ALA A 36 15.79 6.29 22.41
N LEU A 37 17.01 6.03 21.92
CA LEU A 37 17.26 5.04 20.88
C LEU A 37 16.96 3.61 21.34
N ASP A 38 17.30 3.25 22.57
CA ASP A 38 17.03 1.93 23.16
C ASP A 38 15.51 1.75 23.39
N ARG A 39 14.82 2.82 23.83
CA ARG A 39 13.34 2.84 23.96
C ARG A 39 12.67 2.63 22.59
N TYR A 40 13.12 3.35 21.57
CA TYR A 40 12.64 3.18 20.21
C TYR A 40 12.77 1.71 19.74
N ALA A 41 13.96 1.15 19.91
CA ALA A 41 14.22 -0.24 19.54
C ALA A 41 13.37 -1.24 20.34
N ALA A 42 13.13 -0.97 21.63
CA ALA A 42 12.30 -1.81 22.48
C ALA A 42 10.85 -1.85 21.97
N VAL A 43 10.26 -0.72 21.59
CA VAL A 43 8.90 -0.64 21.03
C VAL A 43 8.74 -1.54 19.81
N PHE A 44 9.64 -1.44 18.84
CA PHE A 44 9.55 -2.25 17.62
C PHE A 44 9.91 -3.72 17.82
N ARG A 45 10.65 -4.05 18.88
CA ARG A 45 10.98 -5.44 19.22
C ARG A 45 9.87 -6.13 19.98
N SER A 46 9.34 -5.50 21.02
CA SER A 46 8.37 -6.09 21.94
C SER A 46 6.91 -5.89 21.51
N GLY A 47 6.61 -4.86 20.73
CA GLY A 47 5.25 -4.45 20.44
C GLY A 47 4.55 -3.78 21.64
N ASP A 48 5.29 -3.37 22.66
CA ASP A 48 4.75 -2.68 23.83
C ASP A 48 4.67 -1.18 23.59
N LEU A 49 3.45 -0.65 23.61
CA LEU A 49 3.12 0.77 23.43
C LEU A 49 2.65 1.44 24.73
N THR A 50 2.81 0.80 25.88
CA THR A 50 2.25 1.27 27.16
C THR A 50 3.21 2.15 27.98
N GLY A 51 4.44 2.37 27.49
CA GLY A 51 5.45 3.15 28.20
C GLY A 51 5.04 4.62 28.42
N PRO A 52 5.20 5.18 29.65
CA PRO A 52 4.77 6.53 29.97
C PRO A 52 5.51 7.63 29.19
N ASP A 53 6.66 7.30 28.64
CA ASP A 53 7.52 8.24 27.88
C ASP A 53 7.30 8.18 26.38
N LEU A 54 6.29 7.45 25.90
CA LEU A 54 5.99 7.33 24.46
C LEU A 54 5.15 8.48 23.91
N ALA A 55 4.57 9.28 24.81
CA ALA A 55 3.82 10.48 24.48
C ALA A 55 4.24 11.65 25.38
N PHE A 56 4.28 12.84 24.86
CA PHE A 56 4.52 14.05 25.64
C PHE A 56 3.95 15.28 24.95
N ALA A 57 3.40 16.21 25.73
CA ALA A 57 3.02 17.53 25.24
C ALA A 57 4.21 18.47 25.27
N SER A 58 4.25 19.44 24.36
CA SER A 58 5.14 20.60 24.52
C SER A 58 4.81 21.32 25.83
N PRO A 59 5.78 21.79 26.60
CA PRO A 59 5.49 22.68 27.71
C PRO A 59 4.71 23.87 27.17
N SER A 60 3.52 24.12 27.73
CA SER A 60 2.65 25.23 27.33
C SER A 60 3.37 26.56 27.61
N SER A 61 3.98 27.14 26.60
CA SER A 61 4.32 28.55 26.63
C SER A 61 3.14 29.32 26.04
N ALA A 62 2.62 30.23 26.83
CA ALA A 62 1.52 31.11 26.50
C ALA A 62 1.72 31.84 25.17
N SER A 63 0.62 32.06 24.46
CA SER A 63 0.35 32.90 23.29
C SER A 63 0.49 32.25 21.91
N PRO A 64 -0.58 32.28 21.10
CA PRO A 64 -0.56 31.81 19.73
C PRO A 64 -0.01 32.92 18.82
N SER A 65 1.28 32.99 18.66
CA SER A 65 1.91 33.78 17.60
C SER A 65 2.75 32.84 16.75
N PHE A 66 2.38 32.70 15.49
CA PHE A 66 3.14 32.11 14.37
C PHE A 66 4.27 31.17 14.77
N ALA A 67 3.98 29.96 15.18
CA ALA A 67 4.97 28.97 15.55
C ALA A 67 5.43 28.20 14.31
N SER A 68 6.73 28.30 14.03
CA SER A 68 7.51 27.39 13.18
C SER A 68 7.22 25.92 13.55
N PRO A 69 7.43 24.92 12.65
CA PRO A 69 7.14 23.49 12.89
C PRO A 69 8.06 22.79 13.89
N SER A 70 8.51 23.50 14.94
CA SER A 70 9.42 23.00 15.99
C SER A 70 8.72 22.71 17.33
N SER A 71 7.39 22.54 17.35
CA SER A 71 6.72 22.14 18.59
C SER A 71 7.03 20.67 18.87
N ALA A 72 7.86 20.43 19.86
CA ALA A 72 8.35 19.15 20.31
C ALA A 72 7.30 18.35 21.09
N SER A 73 6.15 18.06 20.47
CA SER A 73 5.13 17.18 21.06
C SER A 73 5.05 15.86 20.31
N LEU A 74 4.83 14.76 21.06
CA LEU A 74 4.58 13.45 20.48
C LEU A 74 3.20 12.97 20.92
N ALA A 75 2.39 12.56 19.95
CA ALA A 75 1.14 11.89 20.23
C ALA A 75 1.38 10.49 20.82
N PRO A 76 0.47 9.98 21.65
CA PRO A 76 0.49 8.59 22.06
C PRO A 76 0.57 7.68 20.83
N PRO A 77 1.39 6.62 20.85
CA PRO A 77 1.40 5.66 19.77
C PRO A 77 0.09 4.87 19.78
N VAL A 78 -0.69 5.01 18.73
CA VAL A 78 -1.95 4.27 18.58
C VAL A 78 -1.81 3.36 17.36
N VAL A 79 -1.96 2.06 17.59
CA VAL A 79 -2.19 1.08 16.54
C VAL A 79 -3.70 0.90 16.43
N ALA A 80 -4.23 1.16 15.26
CA ALA A 80 -5.65 1.00 14.98
C ALA A 80 -6.12 -0.42 15.30
N SER A 81 -7.23 -0.55 16.04
CA SER A 81 -7.75 -1.85 16.44
C SER A 81 -8.20 -2.68 15.24
N ILE A 82 -7.91 -3.97 15.26
CA ILE A 82 -8.41 -4.91 14.27
C ILE A 82 -9.90 -5.13 14.55
N ARG A 83 -10.72 -5.01 13.49
CA ARG A 83 -12.17 -5.16 13.60
C ARG A 83 -12.66 -6.50 13.09
N ARG A 84 -12.08 -6.98 12.00
CA ARG A 84 -12.48 -8.24 11.34
C ARG A 84 -11.25 -8.93 10.76
N THR A 85 -11.35 -10.24 10.65
CA THR A 85 -10.39 -11.06 9.91
C THR A 85 -11.15 -11.96 8.93
N HIS A 86 -10.54 -12.20 7.76
CA HIS A 86 -11.06 -13.11 6.75
C HIS A 86 -9.94 -14.05 6.35
N LEU A 87 -10.22 -15.35 6.34
CA LEU A 87 -9.26 -16.38 6.01
C LEU A 87 -9.59 -17.02 4.66
N SER A 88 -8.57 -17.24 3.86
CA SER A 88 -8.63 -17.97 2.60
C SER A 88 -7.44 -18.89 2.50
N GLN A 89 -7.55 -19.96 1.72
CA GLN A 89 -6.48 -20.90 1.51
C GLN A 89 -5.81 -20.70 0.15
N SER A 90 -4.51 -20.89 0.09
CA SER A 90 -3.74 -20.93 -1.16
C SER A 90 -2.77 -22.11 -1.14
N PRO A 91 -2.22 -22.50 -2.31
CA PRO A 91 -1.21 -23.58 -2.35
C PRO A 91 0.02 -23.34 -1.46
N GLU A 92 0.34 -22.08 -1.19
CA GLU A 92 1.45 -21.69 -0.34
C GLU A 92 1.07 -21.56 1.14
N GLY A 93 -0.21 -21.66 1.49
CA GLY A 93 -0.75 -21.58 2.85
C GLY A 93 -1.87 -20.56 3.01
N ALA A 94 -2.23 -20.29 4.26
CA ALA A 94 -3.32 -19.41 4.64
C ALA A 94 -3.03 -17.94 4.27
N VAL A 95 -4.00 -17.28 3.64
CA VAL A 95 -4.05 -15.85 3.36
C VAL A 95 -5.00 -15.21 4.36
N LEU A 96 -4.55 -14.24 5.13
CA LEU A 96 -5.38 -13.57 6.12
C LEU A 96 -5.53 -12.09 5.77
N LYS A 97 -6.75 -11.66 5.48
CA LYS A 97 -7.13 -10.25 5.41
C LYS A 97 -7.62 -9.79 6.77
N PHE A 98 -7.19 -8.62 7.21
CA PHE A 98 -7.73 -7.98 8.41
C PHE A 98 -8.09 -6.52 8.13
N THR A 99 -9.13 -6.03 8.81
CA THR A 99 -9.54 -4.63 8.76
C THR A 99 -9.15 -3.94 10.05
N GLN A 100 -8.73 -2.69 9.94
CA GLN A 100 -8.42 -1.83 11.08
C GLN A 100 -9.26 -0.57 11.03
N SER A 101 -9.76 -0.15 12.20
CA SER A 101 -10.50 1.09 12.33
C SER A 101 -9.54 2.24 12.58
N VAL A 102 -9.55 3.23 11.68
CA VAL A 102 -8.76 4.46 11.81
C VAL A 102 -9.69 5.65 12.02
N PRO A 103 -9.31 6.63 12.88
CA PRO A 103 -10.13 7.78 13.14
C PRO A 103 -10.31 8.62 11.88
N ARG A 104 -11.50 9.16 11.70
CA ARG A 104 -11.77 10.21 10.74
C ARG A 104 -11.16 11.53 11.24
N ARG A 105 -10.69 12.36 10.34
CA ARG A 105 -10.12 13.66 10.69
C ARG A 105 -11.09 14.78 10.37
N ALA A 106 -10.96 15.89 11.08
CA ALA A 106 -11.69 17.10 10.72
C ALA A 106 -11.34 17.51 9.27
N GLY A 107 -12.36 17.72 8.43
CA GLY A 107 -12.17 18.01 7.01
C GLY A 107 -12.11 16.82 6.08
N ASP A 108 -12.16 15.57 6.61
CA ASP A 108 -12.30 14.38 5.77
C ASP A 108 -13.64 14.40 5.02
N ALA A 109 -13.62 13.97 3.75
CA ALA A 109 -14.83 13.85 2.96
C ALA A 109 -15.83 12.91 3.65
N LEU A 110 -17.10 13.31 3.71
CA LEU A 110 -18.24 12.50 4.17
C LEU A 110 -18.42 12.36 5.69
N ALA A 111 -18.97 13.41 6.32
CA ALA A 111 -19.48 13.35 7.70
C ALA A 111 -20.46 12.20 7.98
N VAL A 112 -21.12 11.69 6.93
CA VAL A 112 -22.12 10.61 6.97
C VAL A 112 -21.51 9.24 7.36
N LEU A 113 -20.18 9.09 7.34
CA LEU A 113 -19.52 7.79 7.58
C LEU A 113 -19.29 7.45 9.06
N GLY A 114 -19.61 8.36 9.99
CA GLY A 114 -19.29 8.22 11.41
C GLY A 114 -17.84 8.65 11.71
N ASP A 115 -17.40 8.41 12.94
CA ASP A 115 -16.11 8.90 13.46
C ASP A 115 -14.92 8.01 13.09
N GLU A 116 -15.16 6.80 12.60
CA GLU A 116 -14.14 5.84 12.21
C GLU A 116 -14.37 5.33 10.78
N VAL A 117 -13.27 5.06 10.10
CA VAL A 117 -13.23 4.43 8.77
C VAL A 117 -12.30 3.22 8.79
N GLU A 118 -12.57 2.25 7.93
CA GLU A 118 -11.79 1.01 7.90
C GLU A 118 -10.78 1.02 6.76
N ILE A 119 -9.58 0.50 7.08
CA ILE A 119 -8.55 0.13 6.10
C ILE A 119 -8.35 -1.38 6.13
N GLU A 120 -7.88 -1.92 5.02
CA GLU A 120 -7.66 -3.34 4.86
C GLU A 120 -6.18 -3.64 4.62
N SER A 121 -5.68 -4.69 5.25
CA SER A 121 -4.34 -5.24 5.05
C SER A 121 -4.41 -6.74 4.83
N VAL A 122 -3.45 -7.31 4.09
CA VAL A 122 -3.45 -8.74 3.79
C VAL A 122 -2.09 -9.36 4.08
N ILE A 123 -2.08 -10.42 4.89
CA ILE A 123 -0.92 -11.28 5.13
C ILE A 123 -0.95 -12.41 4.10
N ILE A 124 0.03 -12.44 3.20
CA ILE A 124 0.07 -13.31 2.03
C ILE A 124 1.26 -14.29 2.18
N PRO A 125 1.04 -15.60 2.21
CA PRO A 125 2.13 -16.58 2.29
C PRO A 125 2.93 -16.60 1.00
N MET A 126 4.26 -16.71 1.14
CA MET A 126 5.21 -16.84 0.04
C MET A 126 6.21 -17.95 0.37
N ILE A 127 6.48 -18.80 -0.60
CA ILE A 127 7.53 -19.83 -0.48
C ILE A 127 8.74 -19.35 -1.28
N GLY A 128 9.85 -19.14 -0.58
CA GLY A 128 11.12 -18.77 -1.20
C GLY A 128 11.79 -19.94 -1.93
N ARG A 129 12.86 -19.68 -2.69
CA ARG A 129 13.59 -20.70 -3.45
C ARG A 129 14.13 -21.87 -2.61
N ARG A 130 14.35 -21.65 -1.30
CA ARG A 130 14.83 -22.68 -0.35
C ARG A 130 13.69 -23.39 0.39
N GLY A 131 12.43 -23.26 -0.06
CA GLY A 131 11.28 -23.83 0.61
C GLY A 131 10.86 -23.12 1.90
N VAL A 132 11.57 -22.09 2.32
CA VAL A 132 11.25 -21.33 3.54
C VAL A 132 10.02 -20.48 3.28
N ARG A 133 9.01 -20.63 4.15
CA ARG A 133 7.81 -19.80 4.13
C ARG A 133 8.09 -18.45 4.80
N THR A 134 7.63 -17.37 4.15
CA THR A 134 7.62 -16.02 4.68
C THR A 134 6.27 -15.39 4.35
N TYR A 135 5.96 -14.26 4.97
CA TYR A 135 4.78 -13.49 4.62
C TYR A 135 5.14 -12.19 3.89
N THR A 136 4.35 -11.86 2.89
CA THR A 136 4.28 -10.52 2.32
C THR A 136 3.08 -9.81 2.94
N LEU A 137 3.30 -8.65 3.53
CA LEU A 137 2.22 -7.80 4.01
C LEU A 137 1.84 -6.80 2.91
N CYS A 138 0.59 -6.85 2.48
CA CYS A 138 -0.02 -5.85 1.61
C CYS A 138 -0.62 -4.76 2.48
N VAL A 139 -0.11 -3.52 2.34
CA VAL A 139 -0.53 -2.37 3.15
C VAL A 139 -1.29 -1.35 2.32
N SER A 140 -2.20 -0.64 2.97
CA SER A 140 -2.93 0.50 2.43
C SER A 140 -2.17 1.80 2.68
N SER A 141 -2.27 2.74 1.74
CA SER A 141 -1.70 4.09 1.84
C SER A 141 -2.74 5.19 2.01
N GLN A 142 -4.01 4.86 1.72
CA GLN A 142 -5.15 5.78 1.83
C GLN A 142 -6.40 5.00 2.29
N VAL A 143 -7.41 5.71 2.73
CA VAL A 143 -8.79 5.21 2.86
C VAL A 143 -9.52 5.56 1.57
N GLY A 144 -9.86 4.53 0.78
CA GLY A 144 -10.35 4.74 -0.59
C GLY A 144 -9.25 5.17 -1.57
N CYS A 145 -9.64 5.63 -2.77
CA CYS A 145 -8.69 6.02 -3.82
C CYS A 145 -9.35 6.99 -4.80
N ALA A 146 -8.63 8.07 -5.18
CA ALA A 146 -9.12 9.07 -6.13
C ALA A 146 -8.92 8.70 -7.61
N MET A 147 -8.18 7.62 -7.91
CA MET A 147 -7.73 7.32 -9.28
C MET A 147 -8.86 6.87 -10.22
N GLY A 148 -9.98 6.38 -9.69
CA GLY A 148 -11.16 6.03 -10.48
C GLY A 148 -11.02 4.82 -11.39
N CYS A 149 -10.04 3.94 -11.18
CA CYS A 149 -9.85 2.74 -11.99
C CYS A 149 -11.11 1.87 -11.96
N THR A 150 -11.71 1.60 -13.14
CA THR A 150 -13.04 0.96 -13.22
C THR A 150 -13.06 -0.50 -12.76
N PHE A 151 -11.91 -1.17 -12.84
CA PHE A 151 -11.73 -2.56 -12.42
C PHE A 151 -11.38 -2.71 -10.92
N CYS A 152 -11.15 -1.62 -10.19
CA CYS A 152 -10.68 -1.65 -8.80
C CYS A 152 -11.80 -1.32 -7.81
N GLN A 153 -12.02 -2.18 -6.81
CA GLN A 153 -13.02 -2.00 -5.75
C GLN A 153 -12.76 -0.75 -4.91
N THR A 154 -11.49 -0.52 -4.53
CA THR A 154 -11.09 0.65 -3.74
C THR A 154 -11.42 1.97 -4.45
N ALA A 155 -11.25 2.01 -5.76
CA ALA A 155 -11.54 3.21 -6.55
C ALA A 155 -13.04 3.55 -6.59
N GLN A 156 -13.91 2.53 -6.44
CA GLN A 156 -15.37 2.75 -6.34
C GLN A 156 -15.80 3.45 -5.04
N MET A 157 -14.96 3.42 -4.02
CA MET A 157 -15.21 4.15 -2.76
C MET A 157 -14.97 5.67 -2.93
N GLY A 158 -14.13 6.06 -3.88
CA GLY A 158 -13.52 7.39 -3.91
C GLY A 158 -12.50 7.57 -2.78
N LEU A 159 -11.77 8.67 -2.80
CA LEU A 159 -10.83 9.02 -1.73
C LEU A 159 -11.60 9.61 -0.53
N ILE A 160 -11.34 9.08 0.65
CA ILE A 160 -11.78 9.63 1.93
C ILE A 160 -10.64 10.45 2.52
N ARG A 161 -9.47 9.84 2.76
CA ARG A 161 -8.25 10.52 3.20
C ARG A 161 -6.98 9.72 2.96
N SER A 162 -5.85 10.39 3.01
CA SER A 162 -4.53 9.77 3.06
C SER A 162 -4.17 9.29 4.47
N LEU A 163 -3.42 8.21 4.58
CA LEU A 163 -2.88 7.71 5.84
C LEU A 163 -1.59 8.43 6.20
N SER A 164 -1.36 8.66 7.49
CA SER A 164 -0.06 9.09 7.99
C SER A 164 0.96 7.95 7.96
N ALA A 165 2.24 8.28 8.03
CA ALA A 165 3.30 7.28 8.15
C ALA A 165 3.09 6.36 9.37
N ALA A 166 2.63 6.90 10.49
CA ALA A 166 2.31 6.11 11.69
C ALA A 166 1.18 5.10 11.44
N GLU A 167 0.12 5.49 10.72
CA GLU A 167 -0.97 4.58 10.37
C GLU A 167 -0.53 3.51 9.36
N ILE A 168 0.34 3.87 8.42
CA ILE A 168 0.93 2.90 7.48
C ILE A 168 1.81 1.88 8.23
N VAL A 169 2.72 2.36 9.09
CA VAL A 169 3.58 1.50 9.94
C VAL A 169 2.74 0.70 10.94
N GLY A 170 1.64 1.28 11.44
CA GLY A 170 0.69 0.64 12.32
C GLY A 170 0.10 -0.65 11.75
N GLN A 171 -0.07 -0.76 10.43
CA GLN A 171 -0.53 -2.00 9.77
C GLN A 171 0.52 -3.12 9.92
N PHE A 172 1.81 -2.79 9.73
CA PHE A 172 2.89 -3.75 9.98
C PHE A 172 2.95 -4.15 11.45
N PHE A 173 2.80 -3.18 12.34
CA PHE A 173 2.82 -3.41 13.78
C PHE A 173 1.66 -4.34 14.21
N ALA A 174 0.45 -4.10 13.72
CA ALA A 174 -0.72 -4.95 13.98
C ALA A 174 -0.52 -6.37 13.41
N ALA A 175 -0.02 -6.50 12.18
CA ALA A 175 0.26 -7.80 11.59
C ALA A 175 1.28 -8.60 12.40
N ARG A 176 2.39 -7.97 12.81
CA ARG A 176 3.49 -8.64 13.52
C ARG A 176 3.18 -8.90 15.00
N HIS A 177 2.75 -7.85 15.74
CA HIS A 177 2.63 -7.88 17.19
C HIS A 177 1.21 -8.16 17.71
N THR A 178 0.24 -8.31 16.81
CA THR A 178 -1.11 -8.74 17.18
C THR A 178 -1.46 -10.04 16.47
N VAL A 179 -1.51 -10.08 15.13
CA VAL A 179 -1.97 -11.28 14.41
C VAL A 179 -0.96 -12.43 14.54
N LEU A 180 0.30 -12.22 14.14
CA LEU A 180 1.32 -13.28 14.19
C LEU A 180 1.73 -13.64 15.62
N ALA A 181 1.72 -12.70 16.54
CA ALA A 181 1.97 -12.99 17.96
C ALA A 181 0.85 -13.86 18.55
N ALA A 182 -0.42 -13.58 18.24
CA ALA A 182 -1.55 -14.43 18.63
C ALA A 182 -1.48 -15.83 17.99
N CYS A 183 -1.03 -15.93 16.73
CA CYS A 183 -0.73 -17.20 16.08
C CYS A 183 0.28 -18.03 16.86
N ARG A 184 1.30 -17.39 17.46
CA ARG A 184 2.36 -18.01 18.25
C ARG A 184 1.96 -18.32 19.70
N GLY A 185 0.72 -18.03 20.09
CA GLY A 185 0.21 -18.29 21.43
C GLY A 185 0.43 -17.16 22.44
N ASP A 186 0.81 -15.96 22.01
CA ASP A 186 0.88 -14.79 22.89
C ASP A 186 -0.53 -14.38 23.35
N GLU A 187 -0.82 -14.58 24.63
CA GLU A 187 -2.14 -14.32 25.22
C GLU A 187 -2.51 -12.82 25.21
N ARG A 188 -1.52 -11.92 25.38
CA ARG A 188 -1.76 -10.47 25.32
C ARG A 188 -2.09 -10.04 23.89
N ALA A 189 -1.41 -10.61 22.91
CA ALA A 189 -1.72 -10.38 21.50
C ALA A 189 -3.10 -10.95 21.12
N ALA A 190 -3.44 -12.13 21.61
CA ALA A 190 -4.76 -12.73 21.44
C ALA A 190 -5.87 -11.86 22.05
N ALA A 191 -5.66 -11.33 23.27
CA ALA A 191 -6.58 -10.40 23.91
C ALA A 191 -6.74 -9.10 23.11
N ARG A 192 -5.65 -8.52 22.58
CA ARG A 192 -5.69 -7.33 21.71
C ARG A 192 -6.44 -7.60 20.41
N LEU A 193 -6.19 -8.77 19.77
CA LEU A 193 -6.84 -9.15 18.52
C LEU A 193 -8.36 -9.20 18.64
N THR A 194 -8.86 -9.56 19.81
CA THR A 194 -10.27 -9.87 20.03
C THR A 194 -11.00 -8.90 20.99
N ALA A 195 -10.33 -7.83 21.39
CA ALA A 195 -10.86 -6.89 22.39
C ALA A 195 -12.20 -6.26 21.93
N GLY A 196 -13.26 -6.47 22.71
CA GLY A 196 -14.56 -5.86 22.49
C GLY A 196 -15.32 -6.34 21.25
N LEU A 197 -14.94 -7.49 20.68
CA LEU A 197 -15.53 -7.98 19.42
C LEU A 197 -16.35 -9.26 19.63
N PRO A 198 -17.53 -9.39 18.98
CA PRO A 198 -18.38 -10.58 19.10
C PRO A 198 -17.77 -11.81 18.42
N GLU A 199 -16.99 -11.65 17.36
CA GLU A 199 -16.42 -12.73 16.53
C GLU A 199 -15.07 -13.26 17.05
N ARG A 200 -14.85 -13.15 18.36
CA ARG A 200 -13.60 -13.47 19.04
C ARG A 200 -13.01 -14.84 18.68
N ALA A 201 -13.84 -15.89 18.70
CA ALA A 201 -13.41 -17.26 18.44
C ALA A 201 -12.91 -17.44 17.00
N VAL A 202 -13.65 -16.88 16.04
CA VAL A 202 -13.31 -16.93 14.60
C VAL A 202 -12.02 -16.17 14.31
N MET A 203 -11.82 -15.00 14.90
CA MET A 203 -10.59 -14.22 14.68
C MET A 203 -9.35 -14.94 15.22
N LEU A 204 -9.46 -15.65 16.36
CA LEU A 204 -8.36 -16.46 16.89
C LEU A 204 -8.09 -17.70 16.04
N GLU A 205 -9.14 -18.35 15.53
CA GLU A 205 -9.01 -19.47 14.59
C GLU A 205 -8.28 -19.02 13.32
N HIS A 206 -8.67 -17.89 12.74
CA HIS A 206 -8.02 -17.32 11.57
C HIS A 206 -6.52 -17.03 11.82
N ALA A 207 -6.18 -16.44 12.97
CA ALA A 207 -4.79 -16.18 13.31
C ALA A 207 -3.99 -17.48 13.46
N ARG A 208 -4.55 -18.50 14.12
CA ARG A 208 -3.92 -19.83 14.33
C ARG A 208 -3.75 -20.63 13.05
N ALA A 209 -4.48 -20.33 11.97
CA ALA A 209 -4.31 -20.95 10.67
C ALA A 209 -3.02 -20.49 9.94
N LEU A 210 -2.37 -19.41 10.41
CA LEU A 210 -1.09 -18.96 9.88
C LEU A 210 0.06 -19.88 10.36
N ASP A 211 1.19 -19.80 9.66
CA ASP A 211 2.42 -20.50 10.05
C ASP A 211 3.14 -19.72 11.17
N PRO A 212 3.24 -20.26 12.39
CA PRO A 212 3.87 -19.56 13.50
C PRO A 212 5.39 -19.34 13.32
N ALA A 213 6.05 -20.12 12.48
CA ALA A 213 7.48 -19.98 12.19
C ALA A 213 7.77 -18.90 11.13
N ALA A 214 6.76 -18.49 10.36
CA ALA A 214 6.94 -17.51 9.29
C ALA A 214 6.90 -16.07 9.81
N GLU A 215 7.79 -15.24 9.25
CA GLU A 215 7.87 -13.80 9.54
C GLU A 215 7.41 -12.95 8.34
N ILE A 216 7.06 -11.69 8.59
CA ILE A 216 6.83 -10.73 7.52
C ILE A 216 8.19 -10.36 6.92
N GLY A 217 8.46 -10.93 5.75
CA GLY A 217 9.72 -10.72 5.02
C GLY A 217 9.64 -9.69 3.91
N ASN A 218 8.42 -9.30 3.47
CA ASN A 218 8.22 -8.32 2.41
C ASN A 218 7.02 -7.42 2.72
N ILE A 219 7.05 -6.19 2.20
CA ILE A 219 5.91 -5.26 2.23
C ILE A 219 5.61 -4.79 0.80
N VAL A 220 4.34 -4.76 0.44
CA VAL A 220 3.88 -4.20 -0.83
C VAL A 220 2.81 -3.14 -0.60
N PHE A 221 2.99 -1.98 -1.18
CA PHE A 221 1.99 -0.91 -1.19
C PHE A 221 1.01 -1.15 -2.35
N MET A 222 0.17 -2.18 -2.18
CA MET A 222 -0.80 -2.65 -3.18
C MET A 222 -2.19 -2.84 -2.56
N GLY A 223 -2.41 -2.28 -1.37
CA GLY A 223 -3.68 -2.24 -0.67
C GLY A 223 -4.57 -1.12 -1.17
N MET A 224 -5.28 -0.47 -0.26
CA MET A 224 -6.15 0.66 -0.61
C MET A 224 -5.33 1.93 -0.86
N GLY A 225 -5.70 2.67 -1.92
CA GLY A 225 -5.13 3.98 -2.26
C GLY A 225 -4.08 3.96 -3.37
N GLU A 226 -3.68 5.16 -3.78
CA GLU A 226 -2.55 5.40 -4.66
C GLU A 226 -1.37 5.90 -3.81
N PRO A 227 -0.29 5.13 -3.66
CA PRO A 227 0.83 5.52 -2.81
C PRO A 227 1.49 6.84 -3.21
N LEU A 228 1.55 7.13 -4.51
CA LEU A 228 2.19 8.36 -4.99
C LEU A 228 1.29 9.60 -4.91
N ASP A 229 0.02 9.43 -4.56
CA ASP A 229 -0.87 10.52 -4.14
C ASP A 229 -0.65 10.90 -2.66
N ASN A 230 0.10 10.05 -1.94
CA ASN A 230 0.48 10.21 -0.53
C ASN A 230 2.00 10.02 -0.34
N VAL A 231 2.80 10.46 -1.32
CA VAL A 231 4.20 10.08 -1.49
C VAL A 231 5.08 10.40 -0.28
N GLU A 232 4.89 11.54 0.38
CA GLU A 232 5.72 11.94 1.53
C GLU A 232 5.49 11.02 2.74
N GLN A 233 4.23 10.65 3.02
CA GLN A 233 3.92 9.73 4.11
C GLN A 233 4.39 8.30 3.78
N VAL A 234 4.34 7.90 2.52
CA VAL A 234 4.88 6.61 2.06
C VAL A 234 6.40 6.57 2.20
N ILE A 235 7.13 7.62 1.78
CA ILE A 235 8.58 7.73 1.96
C ILE A 235 8.94 7.68 3.45
N GLN A 236 8.21 8.42 4.28
CA GLN A 236 8.43 8.43 5.73
C GLN A 236 8.17 7.05 6.35
N ALA A 237 7.08 6.37 5.97
CA ALA A 237 6.77 5.01 6.45
C ALA A 237 7.86 4.01 6.03
N ILE A 238 8.36 4.06 4.80
CA ILE A 238 9.47 3.22 4.34
C ILE A 238 10.73 3.52 5.15
N SER A 239 11.03 4.80 5.45
CA SER A 239 12.17 5.18 6.29
C SER A 239 12.11 4.56 7.68
N VAL A 240 10.92 4.50 8.30
CA VAL A 240 10.69 3.85 9.59
C VAL A 240 10.83 2.32 9.47
N LEU A 241 10.20 1.71 8.46
CA LEU A 241 10.23 0.26 8.24
C LEU A 241 11.64 -0.28 7.97
N THR A 242 12.51 0.55 7.37
CA THR A 242 13.90 0.19 7.06
C THR A 242 14.90 0.64 8.13
N ASP A 243 14.47 1.39 9.14
CA ASP A 243 15.35 1.85 10.22
C ASP A 243 15.98 0.65 10.96
N HIS A 244 17.29 0.68 11.09
CA HIS A 244 18.07 -0.41 11.73
C HIS A 244 17.76 -0.61 13.22
N ARG A 245 17.21 0.39 13.90
CA ARG A 245 16.73 0.31 15.30
C ARG A 245 15.24 0.01 15.38
N GLY A 246 14.52 0.10 14.26
CA GLY A 246 13.11 -0.22 14.13
C GLY A 246 12.87 -1.63 13.59
N PRO A 247 11.93 -1.78 12.63
CA PRO A 247 11.64 -3.08 12.00
C PRO A 247 12.82 -3.68 11.24
N CYS A 248 13.74 -2.86 10.76
CA CYS A 248 14.98 -3.25 10.06
C CYS A 248 14.74 -4.09 8.80
N LEU A 249 13.65 -3.82 8.07
CA LEU A 249 13.38 -4.50 6.81
C LEU A 249 14.33 -4.00 5.72
N PRO A 250 14.98 -4.89 4.95
CA PRO A 250 15.76 -4.45 3.80
C PRO A 250 14.87 -3.72 2.79
N VAL A 251 15.31 -2.57 2.29
CA VAL A 251 14.54 -1.78 1.29
C VAL A 251 14.19 -2.60 0.05
N SER A 252 15.02 -3.56 -0.34
CA SER A 252 14.77 -4.49 -1.44
C SER A 252 13.60 -5.47 -1.20
N ARG A 253 13.05 -5.48 0.00
CA ARG A 253 11.86 -6.25 0.37
C ARG A 253 10.59 -5.41 0.39
N ILE A 254 10.69 -4.15 0.01
CA ILE A 254 9.56 -3.22 -0.07
C ILE A 254 9.32 -2.89 -1.54
N THR A 255 8.05 -2.94 -1.96
CA THR A 255 7.64 -2.56 -3.32
C THR A 255 6.52 -1.53 -3.25
N VAL A 256 6.72 -0.42 -3.93
CA VAL A 256 5.68 0.60 -4.14
C VAL A 256 5.01 0.32 -5.48
N SER A 257 3.68 0.20 -5.49
CA SER A 257 2.88 0.07 -6.70
C SER A 257 2.15 1.38 -6.98
N THR A 258 2.09 1.78 -8.24
CA THR A 258 1.45 3.04 -8.66
C THR A 258 0.73 2.90 -9.98
N VAL A 259 -0.34 3.66 -10.16
CA VAL A 259 -1.02 3.83 -11.46
C VAL A 259 -0.20 4.67 -12.45
N GLY A 260 0.97 5.18 -12.04
CA GLY A 260 1.83 6.00 -12.89
C GLY A 260 1.60 7.51 -12.73
N ARG A 261 1.47 8.00 -11.50
CA ARG A 261 1.54 9.43 -11.22
C ARG A 261 2.95 9.95 -11.48
N VAL A 262 3.14 10.66 -12.59
CA VAL A 262 4.45 11.12 -13.09
C VAL A 262 5.13 12.05 -12.09
N ASP A 263 4.39 12.98 -11.46
CA ASP A 263 4.86 13.87 -10.41
C ASP A 263 5.36 13.11 -9.16
N GLY A 264 4.56 12.17 -8.69
CA GLY A 264 4.92 11.30 -7.56
C GLY A 264 6.08 10.35 -7.88
N LEU A 265 6.16 9.83 -9.11
CA LEU A 265 7.29 9.01 -9.58
C LEU A 265 8.60 9.81 -9.57
N ALA A 266 8.57 11.06 -10.04
CA ALA A 266 9.76 11.93 -10.01
C ALA A 266 10.23 12.16 -8.57
N ARG A 267 9.30 12.41 -7.64
CA ARG A 267 9.61 12.60 -6.22
C ARG A 267 10.18 11.34 -5.56
N LEU A 268 9.59 10.17 -5.84
CA LEU A 268 10.09 8.90 -5.31
C LEU A 268 11.44 8.53 -5.94
N ALA A 269 11.65 8.79 -7.24
CA ALA A 269 12.90 8.55 -7.95
C ALA A 269 14.06 9.34 -7.32
N ALA A 270 13.84 10.60 -6.95
CA ALA A 270 14.82 11.42 -6.25
C ALA A 270 15.24 10.76 -4.92
N ARG A 271 14.29 10.18 -4.19
CA ARG A 271 14.59 9.44 -2.95
C ARG A 271 15.34 8.13 -3.21
N VAL A 272 14.98 7.40 -4.26
CA VAL A 272 15.64 6.13 -4.62
C VAL A 272 17.09 6.34 -5.06
N ALA A 273 17.43 7.52 -5.59
CA ALA A 273 18.80 7.87 -5.92
C ALA A 273 19.71 8.08 -4.68
N GLU A 274 19.15 8.19 -3.47
CA GLU A 274 19.90 8.36 -2.25
C GLU A 274 20.46 7.02 -1.72
N PRO A 275 21.62 7.04 -1.02
CA PRO A 275 22.20 5.84 -0.40
C PRO A 275 21.18 5.10 0.50
N GLY A 276 21.15 3.78 0.41
CA GLY A 276 20.26 2.93 1.18
C GLY A 276 18.89 2.68 0.52
N TRP A 277 18.52 3.46 -0.53
CA TRP A 277 17.22 3.33 -1.20
C TRP A 277 17.26 2.65 -2.58
N HIS A 278 18.43 2.47 -3.15
CA HIS A 278 18.69 2.03 -4.53
C HIS A 278 17.99 0.73 -4.96
N ARG A 279 17.53 -0.08 -4.02
CA ARG A 279 16.89 -1.38 -4.29
C ARG A 279 15.41 -1.41 -3.96
N LEU A 280 14.78 -0.25 -3.78
CA LEU A 280 13.33 -0.17 -3.61
C LEU A 280 12.64 -0.77 -4.85
N GLY A 281 11.71 -1.69 -4.64
CA GLY A 281 10.89 -2.25 -5.71
C GLY A 281 9.88 -1.24 -6.24
N LEU A 282 9.70 -1.20 -7.56
CA LEU A 282 8.68 -0.40 -8.23
C LEU A 282 7.80 -1.29 -9.10
N ALA A 283 6.48 -1.18 -8.91
CA ALA A 283 5.48 -1.80 -9.76
C ALA A 283 4.59 -0.71 -10.38
N ILE A 284 4.41 -0.74 -11.70
CA ILE A 284 3.64 0.26 -12.42
C ILE A 284 2.41 -0.41 -13.04
N SER A 285 1.23 0.00 -12.62
CA SER A 285 -0.05 -0.44 -13.15
C SER A 285 -0.33 0.24 -14.50
N VAL A 286 0.21 -0.30 -15.59
CA VAL A 286 -0.03 0.20 -16.94
C VAL A 286 -1.41 -0.24 -17.43
N ASN A 287 -1.71 -1.53 -17.31
CA ASN A 287 -3.03 -2.18 -17.49
C ASN A 287 -3.68 -1.99 -18.88
N ALA A 288 -3.02 -1.36 -19.83
CA ALA A 288 -3.47 -1.25 -21.21
C ALA A 288 -2.27 -1.07 -22.13
N ALA A 289 -2.50 -1.26 -23.41
CA ALA A 289 -1.47 -1.18 -24.43
C ALA A 289 -1.44 0.16 -25.18
N ASP A 290 -2.48 0.96 -25.04
CA ASP A 290 -2.68 2.26 -25.69
C ASP A 290 -3.46 3.24 -24.81
N ASP A 291 -3.38 4.53 -25.13
CA ASP A 291 -4.01 5.60 -24.37
C ASP A 291 -5.55 5.56 -24.42
N ALA A 292 -6.13 5.10 -25.53
CA ALA A 292 -7.58 5.03 -25.69
C ALA A 292 -8.15 3.99 -24.72
N THR A 293 -7.65 2.76 -24.75
CA THR A 293 -8.05 1.69 -23.85
C THR A 293 -7.72 2.06 -22.39
N ARG A 294 -6.52 2.58 -22.14
CA ARG A 294 -6.12 2.99 -20.79
C ARG A 294 -7.01 4.08 -20.23
N GLY A 295 -7.38 5.06 -21.05
CA GLY A 295 -8.27 6.16 -20.66
C GLY A 295 -9.67 5.72 -20.26
N THR A 296 -10.17 4.60 -20.78
CA THR A 296 -11.49 4.03 -20.41
C THR A 296 -11.46 3.32 -19.06
N ILE A 297 -10.38 2.63 -18.73
CA ILE A 297 -10.26 1.84 -17.50
C ILE A 297 -9.49 2.54 -16.37
N MET A 298 -8.66 3.52 -16.72
CA MET A 298 -7.83 4.29 -15.77
C MET A 298 -7.88 5.80 -16.12
N PRO A 299 -8.80 6.57 -15.53
CA PRO A 299 -8.98 7.99 -15.86
C PRO A 299 -7.74 8.87 -15.68
N ILE A 300 -6.78 8.44 -14.86
CA ILE A 300 -5.48 9.12 -14.65
C ILE A 300 -4.71 9.29 -15.96
N ASN A 301 -4.97 8.45 -16.98
CA ASN A 301 -4.34 8.53 -18.30
C ASN A 301 -4.60 9.86 -19.00
N ARG A 302 -5.73 10.51 -18.72
CA ARG A 302 -6.05 11.84 -19.27
C ARG A 302 -5.06 12.91 -18.81
N ARG A 303 -4.49 12.73 -17.63
CA ARG A 303 -3.49 13.66 -17.06
C ARG A 303 -2.07 13.24 -17.42
N TYR A 304 -1.80 11.95 -17.46
CA TYR A 304 -0.48 11.37 -17.73
C TYR A 304 -0.62 10.27 -18.80
N PRO A 305 -0.54 10.66 -20.10
CA PRO A 305 -0.52 9.72 -21.21
C PRO A 305 0.62 8.72 -21.09
N MET A 306 0.52 7.60 -21.78
CA MET A 306 1.50 6.53 -21.72
C MET A 306 2.91 6.98 -22.14
N ALA A 307 3.03 7.93 -23.07
CA ALA A 307 4.31 8.49 -23.48
C ALA A 307 5.01 9.25 -22.34
N ASP A 308 4.27 10.07 -21.58
CA ASP A 308 4.81 10.80 -20.43
C ASP A 308 5.21 9.83 -19.31
N LEU A 309 4.37 8.85 -19.04
CA LEU A 309 4.67 7.80 -18.09
C LEU A 309 5.96 7.06 -18.48
N ARG A 310 6.07 6.63 -19.73
CA ARG A 310 7.24 5.93 -20.23
C ARG A 310 8.51 6.78 -20.10
N THR A 311 8.45 8.06 -20.49
CA THR A 311 9.57 9.00 -20.35
C THR A 311 10.03 9.11 -18.88
N GLN A 312 9.10 9.12 -17.94
CA GLN A 312 9.45 9.13 -16.51
C GLN A 312 10.07 7.81 -16.07
N LEU A 313 9.62 6.67 -16.61
CA LEU A 313 10.19 5.35 -16.29
C LEU A 313 11.60 5.17 -16.85
N GLU A 314 11.94 5.77 -17.99
CA GLU A 314 13.31 5.80 -18.51
C GLU A 314 14.29 6.50 -17.58
N ARG A 315 13.80 7.48 -16.82
CA ARG A 315 14.58 8.24 -15.81
C ARG A 315 14.64 7.56 -14.45
N TRP A 316 13.92 6.44 -14.26
CA TRP A 316 13.92 5.75 -12.98
C TRP A 316 15.31 5.20 -12.67
N PRO A 317 15.89 5.50 -11.49
CA PRO A 317 17.22 5.02 -11.13
C PRO A 317 17.21 3.51 -10.88
N ILE A 318 17.87 2.77 -11.75
CA ILE A 318 18.01 1.31 -11.61
C ILE A 318 19.44 0.96 -11.30
N PHE A 319 19.66 0.33 -10.15
CA PHE A 319 20.96 -0.09 -9.66
C PHE A 319 21.11 -1.61 -9.66
N GLY A 320 22.25 -2.10 -10.11
CA GLY A 320 22.56 -3.54 -10.13
C GLY A 320 21.56 -4.34 -10.95
N GLY A 321 21.12 -5.48 -10.44
CA GLY A 321 20.16 -6.37 -11.07
C GLY A 321 18.67 -6.02 -10.81
N ALA A 322 18.37 -4.82 -10.29
CA ALA A 322 16.99 -4.41 -10.05
C ALA A 322 16.21 -4.24 -11.36
N HIS A 323 14.94 -4.59 -11.35
CA HIS A 323 14.01 -4.43 -12.46
C HIS A 323 12.71 -3.79 -11.95
N MET A 324 12.11 -2.95 -12.80
CA MET A 324 10.73 -2.51 -12.61
C MET A 324 9.76 -3.65 -12.95
N CYS A 325 8.56 -3.59 -12.38
CA CYS A 325 7.47 -4.50 -12.71
C CYS A 325 6.35 -3.73 -13.40
N ILE A 326 6.07 -4.02 -14.66
CA ILE A 326 4.91 -3.51 -15.39
C ILE A 326 3.75 -4.44 -15.09
N GLU A 327 2.80 -3.97 -14.29
CA GLU A 327 1.59 -4.69 -13.93
C GLU A 327 0.54 -4.53 -15.02
N TYR A 328 -0.02 -5.64 -15.48
CA TYR A 328 -1.04 -5.69 -16.52
C TYR A 328 -2.20 -6.56 -16.06
N VAL A 329 -3.29 -5.94 -15.62
CA VAL A 329 -4.54 -6.62 -15.30
C VAL A 329 -5.22 -7.00 -16.60
N LEU A 330 -5.31 -8.30 -16.88
CA LEU A 330 -5.88 -8.83 -18.11
C LEU A 330 -7.40 -8.96 -17.95
N ILE A 331 -8.16 -8.11 -18.64
CA ILE A 331 -9.61 -8.01 -18.58
C ILE A 331 -10.22 -8.50 -19.90
N PRO A 332 -11.03 -9.58 -19.89
CA PRO A 332 -11.63 -10.13 -21.10
C PRO A 332 -12.45 -9.10 -21.90
N GLY A 333 -12.20 -9.05 -23.20
CA GLY A 333 -12.88 -8.16 -24.13
C GLY A 333 -12.50 -6.69 -24.03
N VAL A 334 -11.53 -6.34 -23.17
CA VAL A 334 -11.08 -4.95 -22.99
C VAL A 334 -9.63 -4.77 -23.46
N ASN A 335 -8.71 -5.58 -22.96
CA ASN A 335 -7.28 -5.44 -23.19
C ASN A 335 -6.56 -6.79 -23.37
N ASP A 336 -7.26 -7.80 -23.88
CA ASP A 336 -6.79 -9.19 -23.97
C ASP A 336 -6.58 -9.69 -25.42
N ARG A 337 -6.56 -8.76 -26.39
CA ARG A 337 -6.29 -9.05 -27.81
C ARG A 337 -4.80 -9.33 -28.04
N ASP A 338 -4.50 -10.01 -29.15
CA ASP A 338 -3.13 -10.28 -29.56
C ASP A 338 -2.33 -8.99 -29.83
N ASP A 339 -2.98 -7.97 -30.39
CA ASP A 339 -2.36 -6.66 -30.58
C ASP A 339 -2.06 -5.94 -29.28
N ASP A 340 -2.87 -6.12 -28.25
CA ASP A 340 -2.58 -5.58 -26.91
C ASP A 340 -1.30 -6.22 -26.33
N ALA A 341 -1.10 -7.54 -26.53
CA ALA A 341 0.13 -8.21 -26.11
C ALA A 341 1.37 -7.69 -26.85
N ARG A 342 1.23 -7.39 -28.16
CA ARG A 342 2.30 -6.79 -28.95
C ARG A 342 2.59 -5.37 -28.49
N ALA A 343 1.58 -4.53 -28.34
CA ALA A 343 1.74 -3.13 -27.99
C ALA A 343 2.28 -2.92 -26.55
N ILE A 344 1.88 -3.74 -25.57
CA ILE A 344 2.50 -3.67 -24.22
C ILE A 344 3.95 -4.15 -24.24
N SER A 345 4.30 -5.07 -25.13
CA SER A 345 5.71 -5.44 -25.37
C SER A 345 6.49 -4.28 -25.95
N ASP A 346 5.94 -3.55 -26.92
CA ASP A 346 6.54 -2.36 -27.51
C ASP A 346 6.72 -1.23 -26.50
N PHE A 347 5.79 -1.09 -25.54
CA PHE A 347 5.97 -0.16 -24.42
C PHE A 347 7.23 -0.47 -23.60
N VAL A 348 7.59 -1.73 -23.42
CA VAL A 348 8.83 -2.13 -22.71
C VAL A 348 10.05 -2.00 -23.63
N LEU A 349 9.95 -2.49 -24.86
CA LEU A 349 11.07 -2.56 -25.80
C LEU A 349 11.54 -1.18 -26.29
N GLY A 350 10.62 -0.22 -26.42
CA GLY A 350 10.95 1.11 -26.93
C GLY A 350 11.52 1.06 -28.33
N GLY A 351 12.41 1.94 -28.65
CA GLY A 351 13.06 2.05 -29.98
C GLY A 351 13.89 0.84 -30.39
N THR A 352 14.03 -0.19 -29.54
CA THR A 352 14.61 -1.48 -29.95
C THR A 352 13.63 -2.37 -30.71
N SER A 353 12.34 -2.02 -30.73
CA SER A 353 11.31 -2.69 -31.52
C SER A 353 10.94 -1.82 -32.73
N PRO A 354 10.92 -2.39 -33.96
CA PRO A 354 10.57 -1.63 -35.17
C PRO A 354 9.10 -1.20 -35.23
N THR A 355 8.24 -1.82 -34.40
CA THR A 355 6.80 -1.51 -34.34
C THR A 355 6.45 -0.58 -33.17
N SER A 356 7.43 -0.21 -32.35
CA SER A 356 7.18 0.62 -31.19
C SER A 356 6.97 2.09 -31.54
N PRO A 357 5.93 2.73 -31.01
CA PRO A 357 5.77 4.18 -31.13
C PRO A 357 6.69 4.97 -30.19
N TYR A 358 7.45 4.28 -29.32
CA TYR A 358 8.29 4.89 -28.30
C TYR A 358 9.76 4.90 -28.72
N PRO A 359 10.38 6.08 -28.92
CA PRO A 359 11.76 6.18 -29.45
C PRO A 359 12.84 5.86 -28.40
N GLY A 360 12.51 5.84 -27.12
CA GLY A 360 13.47 5.67 -26.04
C GLY A 360 14.04 4.25 -25.91
N PRO A 361 15.01 4.04 -24.97
CA PRO A 361 15.65 2.75 -24.78
C PRO A 361 14.67 1.70 -24.24
N MET A 362 15.05 0.43 -24.32
CA MET A 362 14.33 -0.66 -23.65
C MET A 362 14.31 -0.42 -22.14
N LEU A 363 13.11 -0.50 -21.53
CA LEU A 363 12.95 -0.41 -20.09
C LEU A 363 13.52 -1.68 -19.43
N ARG A 364 14.27 -1.51 -18.35
CA ARG A 364 14.69 -2.63 -17.50
C ARG A 364 13.53 -3.10 -16.65
N ALA A 365 12.53 -3.70 -17.29
CA ALA A 365 11.28 -4.09 -16.68
C ALA A 365 10.90 -5.53 -17.06
N MET A 366 10.10 -6.13 -16.21
CA MET A 366 9.35 -7.35 -16.50
C MET A 366 7.87 -7.02 -16.60
N ILE A 367 7.12 -7.76 -17.39
CA ILE A 367 5.66 -7.70 -17.40
C ILE A 367 5.10 -8.73 -16.42
N ASN A 368 4.20 -8.31 -15.55
CA ASN A 368 3.47 -9.16 -14.63
C ASN A 368 1.99 -9.19 -15.01
N VAL A 369 1.56 -10.24 -15.67
CA VAL A 369 0.16 -10.41 -16.07
C VAL A 369 -0.64 -10.86 -14.85
N ILE A 370 -1.66 -10.08 -14.52
CA ILE A 370 -2.59 -10.34 -13.42
C ILE A 370 -3.93 -10.73 -14.04
N PRO A 371 -4.34 -12.00 -13.98
CA PRO A 371 -5.70 -12.34 -14.35
C PRO A 371 -6.68 -11.50 -13.55
N TYR A 372 -7.62 -10.84 -14.21
CA TYR A 372 -8.58 -9.98 -13.54
C TYR A 372 -9.34 -10.73 -12.44
N ASN A 373 -9.41 -10.11 -11.27
CA ASN A 373 -10.20 -10.60 -10.15
C ASN A 373 -11.52 -9.81 -10.10
N PRO A 374 -12.65 -10.40 -10.47
CA PRO A 374 -13.90 -9.69 -10.46
C PRO A 374 -14.20 -9.08 -9.09
N ARG A 375 -14.51 -7.80 -9.10
CA ARG A 375 -15.00 -7.09 -7.92
C ARG A 375 -16.51 -7.28 -7.77
N GLU A 376 -17.07 -6.86 -6.67
CA GLU A 376 -18.53 -6.83 -6.49
C GLU A 376 -19.17 -6.00 -7.60
N ASN A 377 -20.21 -6.55 -8.24
CA ASN A 377 -20.91 -5.96 -9.39
C ASN A 377 -19.99 -5.62 -10.60
N SER A 378 -18.98 -6.45 -10.82
CA SER A 378 -18.11 -6.30 -11.99
C SER A 378 -18.87 -6.56 -13.29
N PRO A 379 -18.69 -5.72 -14.36
CA PRO A 379 -19.22 -6.02 -15.68
C PRO A 379 -18.39 -7.08 -16.41
N TRP A 380 -17.22 -7.44 -15.92
CA TRP A 380 -16.31 -8.38 -16.57
C TRP A 380 -16.13 -9.64 -15.75
N PRO A 381 -16.06 -10.82 -16.43
CA PRO A 381 -15.66 -12.08 -15.79
C PRO A 381 -14.13 -12.13 -15.59
N ALA A 382 -13.67 -13.15 -14.88
CA ALA A 382 -12.25 -13.50 -14.88
C ALA A 382 -11.86 -14.07 -16.27
N PRO A 383 -10.62 -13.82 -16.76
CA PRO A 383 -10.13 -14.42 -17.99
C PRO A 383 -9.97 -15.93 -17.85
N THR A 384 -10.11 -16.66 -18.97
CA THR A 384 -9.83 -18.09 -19.02
C THR A 384 -8.32 -18.34 -18.92
N GLN A 385 -7.94 -19.55 -18.52
CA GLN A 385 -6.52 -19.95 -18.49
C GLN A 385 -5.89 -19.84 -19.88
N GLU A 386 -6.59 -20.28 -20.91
CA GLU A 386 -6.14 -20.23 -22.30
C GLU A 386 -5.85 -18.79 -22.77
N THR A 387 -6.73 -17.83 -22.46
CA THR A 387 -6.53 -16.42 -22.78
C THR A 387 -5.26 -15.89 -22.10
N VAL A 388 -5.05 -16.21 -20.82
CA VAL A 388 -3.85 -15.78 -20.09
C VAL A 388 -2.58 -16.39 -20.71
N ASP A 389 -2.58 -17.68 -21.01
CA ASP A 389 -1.42 -18.39 -21.53
C ASP A 389 -1.07 -17.91 -22.94
N ARG A 390 -2.06 -17.70 -23.83
CA ARG A 390 -1.90 -17.12 -25.16
C ARG A 390 -1.27 -15.70 -25.07
N PHE A 391 -1.84 -14.83 -24.23
CA PHE A 391 -1.35 -13.47 -24.07
C PHE A 391 0.11 -13.44 -23.58
N MET A 392 0.44 -14.27 -22.61
CA MET A 392 1.81 -14.40 -22.10
C MET A 392 2.77 -14.99 -23.15
N ALA A 393 2.33 -15.96 -23.95
CA ALA A 393 3.15 -16.55 -25.00
C ALA A 393 3.54 -15.51 -26.06
N LEU A 394 2.62 -14.62 -26.45
CA LEU A 394 2.88 -13.53 -27.39
C LEU A 394 3.91 -12.52 -26.84
N ILE A 395 3.79 -12.14 -25.56
CA ILE A 395 4.78 -11.27 -24.91
C ILE A 395 6.16 -11.94 -24.89
N LYS A 396 6.21 -13.22 -24.52
CA LYS A 396 7.46 -13.99 -24.47
C LYS A 396 8.11 -14.12 -25.86
N ALA A 397 7.32 -14.34 -26.90
CA ALA A 397 7.80 -14.43 -28.29
C ALA A 397 8.48 -13.14 -28.78
N ARG A 398 8.15 -12.00 -28.20
CA ARG A 398 8.80 -10.71 -28.45
C ARG A 398 10.06 -10.47 -27.61
N GLY A 399 10.52 -11.45 -26.83
CA GLY A 399 11.73 -11.35 -26.02
C GLY A 399 11.53 -10.58 -24.69
N VAL A 400 10.31 -10.23 -24.32
CA VAL A 400 10.03 -9.56 -23.04
C VAL A 400 9.81 -10.61 -21.93
N PHE A 401 10.50 -10.44 -20.81
CA PHE A 401 10.32 -11.33 -19.67
C PHE A 401 8.96 -11.10 -19.03
N VAL A 402 8.14 -12.15 -18.97
CA VAL A 402 6.76 -12.11 -18.47
C VAL A 402 6.53 -13.14 -17.39
N LYS A 403 5.80 -12.76 -16.35
CA LYS A 403 5.31 -13.65 -15.29
C LYS A 403 3.80 -13.53 -15.16
N ARG A 404 3.18 -14.60 -14.68
CA ARG A 404 1.79 -14.59 -14.20
C ARG A 404 1.77 -14.39 -12.70
N ARG A 405 0.98 -13.42 -12.25
CA ARG A 405 0.67 -13.29 -10.83
C ARG A 405 -0.39 -14.32 -10.44
N ARG A 406 -0.05 -15.21 -9.52
CA ARG A 406 -1.03 -16.15 -8.96
C ARG A 406 -1.99 -15.39 -8.05
N THR A 407 -3.27 -15.52 -8.31
CA THR A 407 -4.31 -14.93 -7.47
C THR A 407 -4.38 -15.67 -6.13
N LYS A 408 -4.40 -14.91 -5.04
CA LYS A 408 -4.57 -15.40 -3.67
C LYS A 408 -5.66 -14.57 -2.99
N GLY A 409 -6.52 -15.20 -2.19
CA GLY A 409 -7.55 -14.51 -1.42
C GLY A 409 -8.74 -13.98 -2.24
N ARG A 410 -9.01 -14.53 -3.43
CA ARG A 410 -10.14 -14.09 -4.27
C ARG A 410 -11.50 -14.29 -3.59
N ASP A 411 -11.69 -15.41 -2.92
CA ASP A 411 -12.89 -15.83 -2.22
C ASP A 411 -13.26 -14.93 -1.04
N THR A 412 -12.26 -14.28 -0.45
CA THR A 412 -12.43 -13.35 0.68
C THR A 412 -12.27 -11.88 0.28
N MET A 413 -12.33 -11.56 -1.00
CA MET A 413 -12.07 -10.21 -1.51
C MET A 413 -10.74 -9.63 -1.00
N ALA A 414 -9.72 -10.47 -0.95
CA ALA A 414 -8.36 -10.11 -0.51
C ALA A 414 -7.34 -10.06 -1.67
N ALA A 415 -7.77 -10.38 -2.90
CA ALA A 415 -6.91 -10.28 -4.06
C ALA A 415 -6.72 -8.82 -4.53
N CYS A 416 -5.69 -8.59 -5.36
CA CYS A 416 -5.43 -7.28 -5.92
C CYS A 416 -6.64 -6.71 -6.66
N GLY A 417 -6.98 -5.46 -6.36
CA GLY A 417 -8.13 -4.74 -6.91
C GLY A 417 -9.46 -5.02 -6.19
N GLN A 418 -9.48 -5.90 -5.19
CA GLN A 418 -10.71 -6.29 -4.48
C GLN A 418 -10.88 -5.64 -3.09
N LEU A 419 -9.86 -4.95 -2.56
CA LEU A 419 -9.95 -4.34 -1.23
C LEU A 419 -10.89 -3.14 -1.21
N GLY A 420 -11.63 -2.99 -0.11
CA GLY A 420 -12.55 -1.90 0.14
C GLY A 420 -14.02 -2.33 0.21
N SER A 421 -14.81 -1.55 0.93
CA SER A 421 -16.25 -1.81 1.14
C SER A 421 -17.12 -0.89 0.28
N LEU A 422 -18.06 -1.45 -0.49
CA LEU A 422 -19.08 -0.68 -1.22
C LEU A 422 -20.10 0.00 -0.28
N ALA A 423 -20.13 -0.36 1.00
CA ALA A 423 -20.99 0.33 1.95
C ALA A 423 -20.67 1.83 2.01
N TYR A 424 -19.40 2.21 1.91
CA TYR A 424 -18.98 3.62 1.83
C TYR A 424 -19.46 4.29 0.53
N ALA A 425 -19.34 3.62 -0.62
CA ALA A 425 -19.82 4.15 -1.89
C ALA A 425 -21.35 4.32 -1.92
N ARG A 426 -22.09 3.41 -1.28
CA ARG A 426 -23.56 3.50 -1.14
C ARG A 426 -23.96 4.67 -0.25
N LYS A 427 -23.35 4.83 0.93
CA LYS A 427 -23.59 5.95 1.84
C LYS A 427 -23.30 7.30 1.17
N LYS A 428 -22.22 7.38 0.38
CA LYS A 428 -21.87 8.59 -0.39
C LYS A 428 -22.95 8.97 -1.40
N ARG A 429 -23.49 7.99 -2.14
CA ARG A 429 -24.56 8.23 -3.10
C ARG A 429 -25.83 8.70 -2.41
N SER A 430 -26.26 8.01 -1.35
CA SER A 430 -27.46 8.39 -0.59
C SER A 430 -27.32 9.79 0.03
N ALA A 431 -26.13 10.19 0.48
CA ALA A 431 -25.90 11.55 0.98
C ALA A 431 -25.99 12.61 -0.14
N ALA A 432 -25.38 12.35 -1.30
CA ALA A 432 -25.45 13.25 -2.45
C ALA A 432 -26.88 13.40 -3.01
N GLU A 433 -27.66 12.30 -2.99
CA GLU A 433 -29.07 12.32 -3.37
C GLU A 433 -29.93 13.11 -2.38
N ALA A 434 -29.59 13.07 -1.08
CA ALA A 434 -30.30 13.82 -0.04
C ALA A 434 -29.98 15.33 -0.07
N GLU A 435 -28.79 15.71 -0.55
CA GLU A 435 -28.35 17.11 -0.70
C GLU A 435 -28.78 17.75 -2.04
N SER A 436 -29.22 16.94 -3.02
CA SER A 436 -29.78 17.47 -4.28
C SER A 436 -31.17 18.05 -4.01
N PRO A 437 -31.42 19.33 -4.31
CA PRO A 437 -32.77 19.90 -4.22
C PRO A 437 -33.69 19.06 -5.13
N ARG A 438 -34.79 18.59 -4.57
CA ARG A 438 -35.87 18.02 -5.39
C ARG A 438 -36.39 19.15 -6.29
N ALA A 439 -36.09 19.05 -7.58
CA ALA A 439 -36.62 19.92 -8.60
C ALA A 439 -38.13 19.81 -8.74
#